data_4fc072da2658d582a68a56b681a96b85
#
_entry.id   4fc072da2658d582a68a56b681a96b85
#
_cell.length_a   1.000
_cell.length_b   1.000
_cell.length_c   1.000
_cell.angle_alpha   90.00
_cell.angle_beta   90.00
_cell.angle_gamma   90.00
#
_symmetry.space_group_name_H-M   'P 1'
#
loop_
_entity.id
_entity.type
_entity.pdbx_description
1 polymer ?
#
loop_
_entity_poly.entity_id
_entity_poly.type
_entity_poly.pdbx_seq_one_letter_code
_entity_poly.pdbx_strand_id
1 'polypeptide(L)'
;SIDWEKWYRAYIDVSYDDDANNIHYHYNEDSSNQIRFTEKSHDDVTIPMKIKDSTILPKVKVKYVEKDSFDEFTSGEVTVNSDIVELPNDAPPQ
;
A
#
# COMPACT_ATOMS: atom_id res chain seq x y z
N SER A 1 -7.53 -6.54 -8.92
CA SER A 1 -6.66 -5.62 -9.67
C SER A 1 -7.23 -4.20 -9.68
N ILE A 2 -6.37 -3.25 -9.96
CA ILE A 2 -6.75 -1.84 -9.98
C ILE A 2 -7.36 -1.48 -11.33
N ASP A 3 -8.44 -0.70 -11.32
CA ASP A 3 -9.10 -0.22 -12.53
C ASP A 3 -8.33 0.96 -13.14
N TRP A 4 -7.46 0.69 -14.09
CA TRP A 4 -6.63 1.70 -14.74
C TRP A 4 -7.37 2.60 -15.73
N GLU A 5 -8.63 2.34 -16.01
CA GLU A 5 -9.45 3.27 -16.76
C GLU A 5 -9.89 4.45 -15.90
N LYS A 6 -10.01 4.23 -14.59
CA LYS A 6 -10.43 5.24 -13.63
C LYS A 6 -9.24 5.92 -12.96
N TRP A 7 -8.20 5.15 -12.59
CA TRP A 7 -7.11 5.64 -11.79
C TRP A 7 -5.87 5.94 -12.61
N TYR A 8 -5.27 7.09 -12.35
CA TYR A 8 -4.02 7.52 -12.96
C TYR A 8 -2.81 6.86 -12.31
N ARG A 9 -2.83 6.80 -10.99
CA ARG A 9 -1.79 6.14 -10.22
C ARG A 9 -2.32 5.72 -8.85
N ALA A 10 -1.59 4.82 -8.21
CA ALA A 10 -1.87 4.38 -6.86
C ALA A 10 -0.58 4.33 -6.06
N TYR A 11 -0.60 4.89 -4.86
CA TYR A 11 0.51 4.82 -3.93
C TYR A 11 0.16 3.82 -2.83
N ILE A 12 1.06 2.91 -2.56
CA ILE A 12 0.84 1.86 -1.57
C ILE A 12 1.51 2.27 -0.27
N ASP A 13 0.71 2.49 0.77
CA ASP A 13 1.22 2.77 2.11
C ASP A 13 1.34 1.46 2.88
N VAL A 14 2.54 1.18 3.35
CA VAL A 14 2.80 0.02 4.18
C VAL A 14 3.42 0.49 5.48
N SER A 15 2.92 -0.01 6.61
CA SER A 15 3.47 0.30 7.91
C SER A 15 3.59 -0.96 8.75
N TYR A 16 4.70 -1.05 9.47
CA TYR A 16 4.96 -2.09 10.43
C TYR A 16 5.79 -1.50 11.55
N ASP A 17 5.29 -1.59 12.79
CA ASP A 17 5.98 -1.05 13.95
C ASP A 17 6.01 -2.07 15.08
N ASP A 18 7.21 -2.40 15.52
CA ASP A 18 7.48 -3.24 16.67
C ASP A 18 8.48 -2.51 17.56
N ASP A 19 7.99 -1.68 18.45
CA ASP A 19 8.83 -0.81 19.30
C ASP A 19 9.73 -1.63 20.21
N ALA A 20 9.22 -2.72 20.76
CA ALA A 20 9.98 -3.57 21.69
C ALA A 20 11.25 -4.13 21.06
N ASN A 21 11.22 -4.42 19.77
CA ASN A 21 12.35 -4.94 19.01
C ASN A 21 13.03 -3.89 18.13
N ASN A 22 12.58 -2.63 18.23
CA ASN A 22 13.10 -1.52 17.42
C ASN A 22 13.08 -1.83 15.92
N ILE A 23 11.95 -2.35 15.44
CA ILE A 23 11.75 -2.68 14.02
C ILE A 23 10.63 -1.79 13.48
N HIS A 24 10.95 -1.04 12.42
CA HIS A 24 10.00 -0.12 11.80
C HIS A 24 10.18 -0.14 10.29
N TYR A 25 9.07 -0.36 9.56
CA TYR A 25 9.04 -0.30 8.11
C TYR A 25 7.91 0.63 7.69
N HIS A 26 8.25 1.68 6.97
CA HIS A 26 7.28 2.66 6.49
C HIS A 26 7.52 2.96 5.01
N TYR A 27 6.53 2.63 4.18
CA TYR A 27 6.52 2.89 2.76
C TYR A 27 5.33 3.79 2.47
N ASN A 28 5.57 4.96 1.88
CA ASN A 28 4.50 5.87 1.50
C ASN A 28 4.97 6.79 0.38
N GLU A 29 4.09 7.67 -0.08
CA GLU A 29 4.36 8.60 -1.16
C GLU A 29 5.59 9.47 -0.92
N ASP A 30 5.86 9.82 0.33
CA ASP A 30 6.94 10.73 0.69
C ASP A 30 8.24 10.01 1.07
N SER A 31 8.25 8.68 1.09
CA SER A 31 9.43 7.93 1.47
C SER A 31 10.34 7.65 0.27
N SER A 32 11.62 7.42 0.56
CA SER A 32 12.60 7.06 -0.47
C SER A 32 12.34 5.68 -1.10
N ASN A 33 11.57 4.84 -0.43
CA ASN A 33 11.19 3.50 -0.88
C ASN A 33 9.72 3.45 -1.33
N GLN A 34 9.22 4.55 -1.86
CA GLN A 34 7.87 4.68 -2.37
C GLN A 34 7.49 3.54 -3.31
N ILE A 35 6.27 3.03 -3.16
CA ILE A 35 5.66 2.08 -4.09
C ILE A 35 4.55 2.80 -4.83
N ARG A 36 4.78 3.02 -6.13
CA ARG A 36 3.82 3.71 -6.99
C ARG A 36 3.45 2.80 -8.15
N PHE A 37 2.17 2.56 -8.32
CA PHE A 37 1.64 1.81 -9.46
C PHE A 37 0.99 2.74 -10.47
N THR A 38 1.19 2.44 -11.75
CA THR A 38 0.51 3.07 -12.87
C THR A 38 0.07 1.98 -13.83
N GLU A 39 -0.72 2.33 -14.84
CA GLU A 39 -1.14 1.38 -15.86
C GLU A 39 0.04 0.64 -16.50
N LYS A 40 1.13 1.37 -16.75
CA LYS A 40 2.31 0.82 -17.42
C LYS A 40 3.33 0.18 -16.48
N SER A 41 3.19 0.39 -15.19
CA SER A 41 4.16 -0.09 -14.20
C SER A 41 3.43 -0.51 -12.94
N HIS A 42 3.01 -1.77 -12.89
CA HIS A 42 2.30 -2.32 -11.73
C HIS A 42 2.63 -3.79 -11.49
N ASP A 43 3.88 -4.15 -11.71
CA ASP A 43 4.36 -5.50 -11.40
C ASP A 43 4.33 -5.75 -9.89
N ASP A 44 4.29 -7.02 -9.52
CA ASP A 44 4.35 -7.43 -8.12
C ASP A 44 5.58 -6.84 -7.45
N VAL A 45 5.39 -6.37 -6.22
CA VAL A 45 6.47 -5.83 -5.41
C VAL A 45 6.64 -6.72 -4.19
N THR A 46 7.88 -7.10 -3.92
CA THR A 46 8.23 -7.86 -2.72
C THR A 46 8.87 -6.93 -1.70
N ILE A 47 8.32 -6.89 -0.50
CA ILE A 47 8.84 -6.07 0.59
C ILE A 47 9.43 -7.02 1.63
N PRO A 48 10.76 -7.09 1.75
CA PRO A 48 11.36 -7.92 2.78
C PRO A 48 11.18 -7.27 4.15
N MET A 49 10.67 -8.04 5.10
CA MET A 49 10.49 -7.59 6.47
C MET A 49 11.05 -8.62 7.43
N LYS A 50 11.83 -8.15 8.40
CA LYS A 50 12.33 -8.98 9.47
C LYS A 50 11.35 -8.90 10.64
N ILE A 51 10.53 -9.94 10.81
CA ILE A 51 9.49 -9.98 11.83
C ILE A 51 9.95 -10.87 12.98
N LYS A 52 10.04 -10.30 14.17
CA LYS A 52 10.42 -11.04 15.39
C LYS A 52 9.21 -11.41 16.23
N ASP A 53 8.19 -10.57 16.24
CA ASP A 53 6.95 -10.78 16.98
C ASP A 53 5.83 -11.06 15.98
N SER A 54 5.41 -12.32 15.88
CA SER A 54 4.40 -12.76 14.92
C SER A 54 2.99 -12.26 15.26
N THR A 55 2.79 -11.65 16.43
CA THR A 55 1.50 -11.07 16.80
C THR A 55 1.31 -9.66 16.23
N ILE A 56 2.40 -9.01 15.77
CA ILE A 56 2.36 -7.70 15.16
C ILE A 56 2.37 -7.90 13.64
N LEU A 57 1.33 -7.41 12.98
CA LEU A 57 1.14 -7.60 11.55
C LEU A 57 1.26 -6.28 10.78
N PRO A 58 1.81 -6.32 9.56
CA PRO A 58 1.86 -5.14 8.70
C PRO A 58 0.46 -4.63 8.36
N LYS A 59 0.36 -3.35 8.07
CA LYS A 59 -0.86 -2.70 7.64
C LYS A 59 -0.64 -2.04 6.30
N VAL A 60 -1.64 -2.12 5.43
CA VAL A 60 -1.58 -1.59 4.07
C VAL A 60 -2.82 -0.77 3.78
N LYS A 61 -2.62 0.37 3.15
CA LYS A 61 -3.69 1.14 2.53
C LYS A 61 -3.20 1.70 1.21
N VAL A 62 -4.12 2.12 0.36
CA VAL A 62 -3.81 2.60 -0.99
C VAL A 62 -4.37 4.00 -1.15
N LYS A 63 -3.55 4.89 -1.68
CA LYS A 63 -3.98 6.22 -2.08
C LYS A 63 -4.11 6.22 -3.60
N TYR A 64 -5.34 6.41 -4.07
CA TYR A 64 -5.66 6.46 -5.50
C TYR A 64 -5.74 7.89 -5.98
N VAL A 65 -5.21 8.14 -7.17
CA VAL A 65 -5.34 9.44 -7.84
C VAL A 65 -6.20 9.25 -9.07
N GLU A 66 -7.32 9.96 -9.15
CA GLU A 66 -8.27 9.84 -10.26
C GLU A 66 -7.70 10.44 -11.55
N LYS A 67 -8.00 9.80 -12.68
CA LYS A 67 -7.38 10.10 -13.95
C LYS A 67 -7.72 11.49 -14.50
N ASP A 68 -8.96 11.90 -14.36
CA ASP A 68 -9.42 13.16 -14.97
C ASP A 68 -9.29 14.37 -14.04
N SER A 69 -9.60 14.18 -12.77
CA SER A 69 -9.62 15.26 -11.79
C SER A 69 -8.34 15.39 -10.99
N PHE A 70 -7.53 14.30 -10.92
CA PHE A 70 -6.40 14.15 -10.00
C PHE A 70 -6.81 14.24 -8.53
N ASP A 71 -8.10 14.06 -8.24
CA ASP A 71 -8.57 13.95 -6.87
C ASP A 71 -7.99 12.69 -6.21
N GLU A 72 -7.74 12.78 -4.92
CA GLU A 72 -7.11 11.71 -4.15
C GLU A 72 -8.13 11.02 -3.25
N PHE A 73 -8.07 9.68 -3.23
CA PHE A 73 -8.95 8.85 -2.43
C PHE A 73 -8.11 7.80 -1.72
N THR A 74 -8.27 7.67 -0.42
CA THR A 74 -7.50 6.71 0.37
C THR A 74 -8.40 5.56 0.81
N SER A 75 -7.94 4.34 0.58
CA SER A 75 -8.66 3.14 1.02
C SER A 75 -8.62 3.01 2.55
N GLY A 76 -9.50 2.17 3.08
CA GLY A 76 -9.39 1.74 4.47
C GLY A 76 -8.10 0.94 4.68
N GLU A 77 -7.64 0.91 5.91
CA GLU A 77 -6.44 0.16 6.29
C GLU A 77 -6.78 -1.32 6.41
N VAL A 78 -5.93 -2.16 5.84
CA VAL A 78 -6.06 -3.61 5.88
C VAL A 78 -4.87 -4.19 6.64
N THR A 79 -5.13 -5.09 7.58
CA THR A 79 -4.07 -5.83 8.27
C THR A 79 -3.67 -7.03 7.42
N VAL A 80 -2.38 -7.17 7.18
CA VAL A 80 -1.84 -8.23 6.34
C VAL A 80 -1.55 -9.46 7.19
N ASN A 81 -2.24 -10.56 6.90
CA ASN A 81 -2.07 -11.84 7.61
C ASN A 81 -1.61 -12.97 6.69
N SER A 82 -1.13 -12.64 5.51
CA SER A 82 -0.61 -13.61 4.54
C SER A 82 0.58 -13.01 3.78
N ASP A 83 1.29 -13.83 3.04
CA ASP A 83 2.46 -13.39 2.27
C ASP A 83 2.09 -12.60 1.01
N ILE A 84 0.83 -12.66 0.60
CA ILE A 84 0.35 -12.02 -0.61
C ILE A 84 -0.83 -11.11 -0.25
N VAL A 85 -0.77 -9.87 -0.74
CA VAL A 85 -1.84 -8.89 -0.58
C VAL A 85 -2.36 -8.49 -1.95
N GLU A 86 -3.67 -8.67 -2.16
CA GLU A 86 -4.33 -8.16 -3.34
C GLU A 86 -4.87 -6.77 -3.08
N LEU A 87 -4.58 -5.84 -3.99
CA LEU A 87 -5.09 -4.49 -3.90
C LEU A 87 -6.50 -4.41 -4.46
N PRO A 88 -7.38 -3.57 -3.90
CA PRO A 88 -8.72 -3.40 -4.42
C PRO A 88 -8.72 -2.75 -5.81
N ASN A 89 -9.77 -3.00 -6.59
CA ASN A 89 -9.94 -2.38 -7.91
C ASN A 89 -10.22 -0.90 -7.82
N ASP A 90 -10.89 -0.49 -6.76
CA ASP A 90 -11.36 0.86 -6.53
C ASP A 90 -11.09 1.30 -5.10
N ALA A 91 -11.03 2.61 -4.91
CA ALA A 91 -11.05 3.14 -3.56
C ALA A 91 -12.42 2.81 -2.93
N PRO A 92 -12.47 2.46 -1.64
CA PRO A 92 -13.75 2.25 -0.97
C PRO A 92 -14.54 3.55 -0.88
N PRO A 93 -15.85 3.47 -0.66
CA PRO A 93 -16.65 4.68 -0.46
C PRO A 93 -16.11 5.53 0.67
N GLN A 94 -16.17 6.83 0.46
CA GLN A 94 -15.75 7.81 1.46
C GLN A 94 -16.69 7.83 2.66
#